data_8aded045639ed02a00475c3c241e8a47
#
_entry.id   8aded045639ed02a00475c3c241e8a47
#
_cell.length_a   1.000
_cell.length_b   1.000
_cell.length_c   1.000
_cell.angle_alpha   90.00
_cell.angle_beta   90.00
_cell.angle_gamma   90.00
#
_symmetry.space_group_name_H-M   'P 1'
#
loop_
_entity.id
_entity.type
_entity.pdbx_description
1 polymer ?
#
loop_
_entity_poly.entity_id
_entity_poly.type
_entity_poly.pdbx_seq_one_letter_code
_entity_poly.pdbx_strand_id
1 'polypeptide(L)'
;MTDEFIQPLLGWYDENKRILPWRDQHNAYYTWVSEIMLQQTRVEAVKPYFERFIRELPDIPALAACPQEKLLKLWEGLGYYSRVRNMQLAAQEMVEKYNGKLPEDFSLLISLKGIGSYTAGAIASIAYGIPVPAVDGNVFRVVTRMTEDSEDITKPAFRKKTEKALQEIIPVDRPGDFNQAMMELGAVVCVPNGPARCEACPVSEYCLAY
;
A
#
# COMPACT_ATOMS: atom_id res chain seq x y z
N MET A 1 -4.12 -21.41 1.64
CA MET A 1 -3.08 -20.99 0.67
C MET A 1 -1.75 -21.44 1.25
N THR A 2 -0.93 -22.13 0.48
CA THR A 2 0.43 -22.55 0.91
C THR A 2 1.39 -21.36 0.71
N ASP A 3 2.58 -21.42 1.29
CA ASP A 3 3.63 -20.40 1.16
C ASP A 3 4.59 -20.64 -0.03
N GLU A 4 4.41 -21.76 -0.74
CA GLU A 4 5.27 -22.18 -1.85
C GLU A 4 5.38 -21.18 -3.00
N PHE A 5 4.33 -20.35 -3.22
CA PHE A 5 4.33 -19.34 -4.26
C PHE A 5 5.17 -18.08 -3.93
N ILE A 6 5.60 -17.93 -2.67
CA ILE A 6 6.28 -16.71 -2.20
C ILE A 6 7.63 -16.50 -2.90
N GLN A 7 8.43 -17.54 -3.01
CA GLN A 7 9.76 -17.41 -3.64
C GLN A 7 9.67 -17.10 -5.15
N PRO A 8 8.82 -17.77 -5.96
CA PRO A 8 8.56 -17.35 -7.34
C PRO A 8 8.05 -15.93 -7.47
N LEU A 9 7.13 -15.51 -6.57
CA LEU A 9 6.59 -14.14 -6.56
C LEU A 9 7.67 -13.09 -6.28
N LEU A 10 8.51 -13.31 -5.26
CA LEU A 10 9.57 -12.39 -4.88
C LEU A 10 10.67 -12.31 -5.95
N GLY A 11 11.06 -13.44 -6.53
CA GLY A 11 12.02 -13.47 -7.64
C GLY A 11 11.52 -12.66 -8.83
N TRP A 12 10.27 -12.86 -9.22
CA TRP A 12 9.65 -12.06 -10.27
C TRP A 12 9.60 -10.57 -9.92
N TYR A 13 9.26 -10.23 -8.68
CA TYR A 13 9.19 -8.84 -8.22
C TYR A 13 10.56 -8.13 -8.32
N ASP A 14 11.63 -8.79 -7.92
CA ASP A 14 12.97 -8.23 -8.00
C ASP A 14 13.37 -7.83 -9.43
N GLU A 15 12.94 -8.61 -10.42
CA GLU A 15 13.25 -8.38 -11.85
C GLU A 15 12.26 -7.41 -12.54
N ASN A 16 11.00 -7.38 -12.09
CA ASN A 16 9.91 -6.74 -12.85
C ASN A 16 9.26 -5.54 -12.14
N LYS A 17 9.65 -5.21 -10.91
CA LYS A 17 9.07 -4.09 -10.16
C LYS A 17 9.27 -2.76 -10.88
N ARG A 18 8.19 -1.98 -10.99
CA ARG A 18 8.26 -0.63 -11.55
C ARG A 18 9.12 0.28 -10.68
N ILE A 19 9.92 1.13 -11.31
CA ILE A 19 10.66 2.21 -10.64
C ILE A 19 9.66 3.32 -10.30
N LEU A 20 9.47 3.58 -9.01
CA LEU A 20 8.52 4.57 -8.51
C LEU A 20 9.23 5.50 -7.51
N PRO A 21 8.98 6.84 -7.55
CA PRO A 21 9.73 7.82 -6.75
C PRO A 21 9.61 7.63 -5.24
N TRP A 22 8.64 6.87 -4.76
CA TRP A 22 8.42 6.56 -3.35
C TRP A 22 8.99 5.23 -2.87
N ARG A 23 9.61 4.43 -3.78
CA ARG A 23 10.13 3.09 -3.43
C ARG A 23 11.61 3.09 -3.04
N ASP A 24 12.39 4.10 -3.46
CA ASP A 24 13.85 4.05 -3.41
C ASP A 24 14.46 4.23 -2.00
N GLN A 25 13.70 4.60 -0.99
CA GLN A 25 14.28 5.08 0.28
C GLN A 25 13.72 4.46 1.56
N HIS A 26 12.94 3.39 1.56
CA HIS A 26 12.32 2.83 2.78
C HIS A 26 11.84 3.91 3.78
N ASN A 27 11.33 5.01 3.27
CA ASN A 27 10.93 6.18 4.05
C ASN A 27 9.45 6.08 4.41
N ALA A 28 9.14 5.97 5.71
CA ALA A 28 7.78 5.82 6.19
C ALA A 28 6.85 6.99 5.77
N TYR A 29 7.37 8.22 5.76
CA TYR A 29 6.62 9.38 5.29
C TYR A 29 6.31 9.28 3.79
N TYR A 30 7.27 8.87 2.97
CA TYR A 30 7.08 8.70 1.53
C TYR A 30 6.08 7.57 1.24
N THR A 31 6.20 6.45 1.94
CA THR A 31 5.24 5.35 1.87
C THR A 31 3.84 5.85 2.21
N TRP A 32 3.67 6.54 3.34
CA TRP A 32 2.38 7.07 3.76
C TRP A 32 1.78 8.05 2.73
N VAL A 33 2.55 9.03 2.27
CA VAL A 33 2.09 10.04 1.29
C VAL A 33 1.65 9.36 0.00
N SER A 34 2.48 8.46 -0.54
CA SER A 34 2.16 7.75 -1.78
C SER A 34 0.92 6.86 -1.65
N GLU A 35 0.79 6.11 -0.55
CA GLU A 35 -0.36 5.24 -0.31
C GLU A 35 -1.68 6.03 -0.23
N ILE A 36 -1.66 7.20 0.40
CA ILE A 36 -2.85 8.07 0.42
C ILE A 36 -3.15 8.68 -0.96
N MET A 37 -2.12 9.08 -1.72
CA MET A 37 -2.31 9.62 -3.08
C MET A 37 -2.85 8.57 -4.05
N LEU A 38 -2.39 7.33 -3.94
CA LEU A 38 -2.78 6.20 -4.80
C LEU A 38 -4.22 5.72 -4.57
N GLN A 39 -4.86 6.09 -3.45
CA GLN A 39 -6.26 5.77 -3.24
C GLN A 39 -7.13 6.34 -4.38
N GLN A 40 -7.69 5.46 -5.22
CA GLN A 40 -8.54 5.80 -6.37
C GLN A 40 -7.87 6.67 -7.44
N THR A 41 -6.53 6.73 -7.45
CA THR A 41 -5.76 7.50 -8.44
C THR A 41 -4.70 6.60 -9.08
N ARG A 42 -4.53 6.70 -10.40
CA ARG A 42 -3.56 5.90 -11.17
C ARG A 42 -2.13 6.34 -10.85
N VAL A 43 -1.21 5.37 -10.81
CA VAL A 43 0.22 5.57 -10.52
C VAL A 43 0.84 6.70 -11.33
N GLU A 44 0.64 6.71 -12.65
CA GLU A 44 1.24 7.72 -13.53
C GLU A 44 0.73 9.15 -13.23
N ALA A 45 -0.52 9.27 -12.80
CA ALA A 45 -1.06 10.57 -12.39
C ALA A 45 -0.49 11.02 -11.04
N VAL A 46 -0.17 10.09 -10.14
CA VAL A 46 0.35 10.41 -8.79
C VAL A 46 1.80 10.89 -8.83
N LYS A 47 2.66 10.35 -9.72
CA LYS A 47 4.11 10.67 -9.76
C LYS A 47 4.41 12.18 -9.66
N PRO A 48 3.89 13.06 -10.54
CA PRO A 48 4.21 14.49 -10.48
C PRO A 48 3.63 15.19 -9.24
N TYR A 49 2.52 14.69 -8.68
CA TYR A 49 1.97 15.21 -7.43
C TYR A 49 2.85 14.84 -6.24
N PHE A 50 3.30 13.61 -6.16
CA PHE A 50 4.18 13.14 -5.10
C PHE A 50 5.49 13.93 -5.08
N GLU A 51 6.17 14.08 -6.21
CA GLU A 51 7.43 14.82 -6.31
C GLU A 51 7.27 16.29 -5.87
N ARG A 52 6.20 16.94 -6.31
CA ARG A 52 5.88 18.30 -5.90
C ARG A 52 5.56 18.38 -4.41
N PHE A 53 4.76 17.46 -3.91
CA PHE A 53 4.32 17.44 -2.51
C PHE A 53 5.50 17.24 -1.56
N ILE A 54 6.38 16.27 -1.83
CA ILE A 54 7.57 16.01 -1.01
C ILE A 54 8.58 17.17 -1.07
N ARG A 55 8.73 17.83 -2.20
CA ARG A 55 9.59 19.00 -2.31
C ARG A 55 9.11 20.17 -1.44
N GLU A 56 7.79 20.40 -1.39
CA GLU A 56 7.18 21.50 -0.63
C GLU A 56 6.96 21.16 0.85
N LEU A 57 6.73 19.89 1.16
CA LEU A 57 6.43 19.36 2.48
C LEU A 57 7.29 18.10 2.68
N PRO A 58 8.59 18.26 2.99
CA PRO A 58 9.55 17.15 2.98
C PRO A 58 9.39 16.16 4.14
N ASP A 59 8.66 16.54 5.18
CA ASP A 59 8.50 15.77 6.41
C ASP A 59 7.15 16.02 7.10
N ILE A 60 6.90 15.26 8.15
CA ILE A 60 5.66 15.34 8.95
C ILE A 60 5.50 16.72 9.63
N PRO A 61 6.54 17.32 10.24
CA PRO A 61 6.43 18.67 10.79
C PRO A 61 6.03 19.73 9.76
N ALA A 62 6.61 19.67 8.56
CA ALA A 62 6.26 20.58 7.48
C ALA A 62 4.79 20.42 7.04
N LEU A 63 4.31 19.16 6.94
CA LEU A 63 2.91 18.88 6.63
C LEU A 63 1.97 19.38 7.74
N ALA A 64 2.32 19.13 9.01
CA ALA A 64 1.52 19.55 10.16
C ALA A 64 1.35 21.07 10.23
N ALA A 65 2.42 21.83 9.95
CA ALA A 65 2.44 23.29 10.01
C ALA A 65 1.93 23.97 8.72
N CYS A 66 1.67 23.21 7.65
CA CYS A 66 1.29 23.78 6.36
C CYS A 66 -0.04 24.55 6.44
N PRO A 67 -0.12 25.82 5.96
CA PRO A 67 -1.39 26.50 5.85
C PRO A 67 -2.39 25.72 4.99
N GLN A 68 -3.64 25.64 5.42
CA GLN A 68 -4.65 24.80 4.75
C GLN A 68 -4.86 25.17 3.28
N GLU A 69 -4.80 26.47 2.94
CA GLU A 69 -4.92 26.93 1.56
C GLU A 69 -3.79 26.38 0.68
N LYS A 70 -2.52 26.46 1.14
CA LYS A 70 -1.36 25.89 0.44
C LYS A 70 -1.50 24.38 0.30
N LEU A 71 -1.92 23.71 1.37
CA LEU A 71 -2.09 22.25 1.36
C LEU A 71 -3.12 21.79 0.33
N LEU A 72 -4.29 22.46 0.29
CA LEU A 72 -5.34 22.16 -0.69
C LEU A 72 -4.89 22.46 -2.12
N LYS A 73 -4.08 23.51 -2.32
CA LYS A 73 -3.52 23.84 -3.63
C LYS A 73 -2.52 22.78 -4.11
N LEU A 74 -1.70 22.23 -3.23
CA LEU A 74 -0.78 21.12 -3.55
C LEU A 74 -1.53 19.83 -3.94
N TRP A 75 -2.76 19.66 -3.43
CA TRP A 75 -3.60 18.49 -3.68
C TRP A 75 -4.59 18.66 -4.84
N GLU A 76 -4.68 19.88 -5.40
CA GLU A 76 -5.64 20.21 -6.46
C GLU A 76 -5.45 19.31 -7.68
N GLY A 77 -6.52 18.64 -8.11
CA GLY A 77 -6.53 17.68 -9.21
C GLY A 77 -6.54 16.19 -8.78
N LEU A 78 -6.12 15.86 -7.55
CA LEU A 78 -6.22 14.48 -7.03
C LEU A 78 -7.63 14.11 -6.53
N GLY A 79 -8.47 15.11 -6.23
CA GLY A 79 -9.81 14.89 -5.68
C GLY A 79 -9.81 14.35 -4.24
N TYR A 80 -11.00 14.04 -3.73
CA TYR A 80 -11.18 13.48 -2.37
C TYR A 80 -10.34 14.21 -1.31
N TYR A 81 -10.54 15.52 -1.18
CA TYR A 81 -9.76 16.42 -0.31
C TYR A 81 -9.78 16.05 1.18
N SER A 82 -10.73 15.23 1.62
CA SER A 82 -10.75 14.66 2.98
C SER A 82 -9.48 13.86 3.27
N ARG A 83 -8.86 13.25 2.26
CA ARG A 83 -7.61 12.48 2.42
C ARG A 83 -6.49 13.38 2.94
N VAL A 84 -6.20 14.47 2.25
CA VAL A 84 -5.11 15.39 2.63
C VAL A 84 -5.40 16.13 3.94
N ARG A 85 -6.68 16.46 4.22
CA ARG A 85 -7.07 17.02 5.51
C ARG A 85 -6.84 16.04 6.66
N ASN A 86 -7.19 14.77 6.48
CA ASN A 86 -6.92 13.73 7.46
C ASN A 86 -5.41 13.50 7.64
N MET A 87 -4.62 13.56 6.56
CA MET A 87 -3.17 13.51 6.65
C MET A 87 -2.61 14.65 7.51
N GLN A 88 -3.09 15.86 7.32
CA GLN A 88 -2.64 16.99 8.15
C GLN A 88 -2.99 16.81 9.63
N LEU A 89 -4.20 16.34 9.94
CA LEU A 89 -4.60 16.05 11.32
C LEU A 89 -3.74 14.95 11.94
N ALA A 90 -3.46 13.88 11.19
CA ALA A 90 -2.54 12.83 11.64
C ALA A 90 -1.11 13.37 11.82
N ALA A 91 -0.63 14.22 10.91
CA ALA A 91 0.69 14.86 11.05
C ALA A 91 0.79 15.73 12.30
N GLN A 92 -0.25 16.50 12.62
CA GLN A 92 -0.33 17.30 13.85
C GLN A 92 -0.28 16.41 15.09
N GLU A 93 -1.04 15.32 15.09
CA GLU A 93 -0.99 14.33 16.20
C GLU A 93 0.39 13.69 16.33
N MET A 94 1.04 13.37 15.20
CA MET A 94 2.39 12.81 15.21
C MET A 94 3.45 13.80 15.75
N VAL A 95 3.31 15.10 15.48
CA VAL A 95 4.18 16.12 16.06
C VAL A 95 3.97 16.19 17.57
N GLU A 96 2.72 16.15 18.04
CA GLU A 96 2.37 16.25 19.45
C GLU A 96 2.80 15.02 20.26
N LYS A 97 2.58 13.80 19.73
CA LYS A 97 2.70 12.55 20.50
C LYS A 97 3.91 11.68 20.13
N TYR A 98 4.42 11.82 18.91
CA TYR A 98 5.43 10.91 18.33
C TYR A 98 6.66 11.64 17.78
N ASN A 99 6.99 12.83 18.29
CA ASN A 99 8.15 13.62 17.88
C ASN A 99 8.22 13.87 16.35
N GLY A 100 7.09 14.02 15.68
CA GLY A 100 7.02 14.25 14.24
C GLY A 100 7.41 13.04 13.37
N LYS A 101 7.26 11.82 13.89
CA LYS A 101 7.55 10.57 13.17
C LYS A 101 6.31 9.67 13.16
N LEU A 102 6.20 8.83 12.14
CA LEU A 102 5.24 7.73 12.14
C LEU A 102 5.66 6.69 13.20
N PRO A 103 4.72 6.21 14.02
CA PRO A 103 5.04 5.18 15.02
C PRO A 103 5.39 3.84 14.34
N GLU A 104 6.38 3.14 14.90
CA GLU A 104 6.82 1.80 14.45
C GLU A 104 5.98 0.69 15.09
N ASP A 105 4.66 0.91 15.14
CA ASP A 105 3.69 -0.03 15.69
C ASP A 105 2.39 0.02 14.90
N PHE A 106 1.92 -1.17 14.46
CA PHE A 106 0.73 -1.29 13.62
C PHE A 106 -0.55 -0.75 14.30
N SER A 107 -0.70 -0.99 15.61
CA SER A 107 -1.88 -0.55 16.36
C SER A 107 -1.89 0.97 16.55
N LEU A 108 -0.72 1.56 16.74
CA LEU A 108 -0.57 3.02 16.81
C LEU A 108 -0.79 3.66 15.44
N LEU A 109 -0.29 3.06 14.36
CA LEU A 109 -0.55 3.53 12.99
C LEU A 109 -2.04 3.56 12.68
N ILE A 110 -2.78 2.49 13.00
CA ILE A 110 -4.23 2.40 12.76
C ILE A 110 -5.03 3.43 13.58
N SER A 111 -4.53 3.87 14.72
CA SER A 111 -5.21 4.88 15.54
C SER A 111 -5.16 6.29 14.95
N LEU A 112 -4.24 6.55 14.03
CA LEU A 112 -4.07 7.86 13.39
C LEU A 112 -5.18 8.15 12.38
N LYS A 113 -5.58 9.41 12.32
CA LYS A 113 -6.68 9.86 11.45
C LYS A 113 -6.42 9.57 9.98
N GLY A 114 -7.32 8.79 9.36
CA GLY A 114 -7.26 8.46 7.92
C GLY A 114 -6.30 7.34 7.57
N ILE A 115 -5.69 6.67 8.54
CA ILE A 115 -4.89 5.46 8.35
C ILE A 115 -5.75 4.25 8.70
N GLY A 116 -6.12 3.47 7.69
CA GLY A 116 -6.82 2.19 7.85
C GLY A 116 -5.86 1.00 7.86
N SER A 117 -6.40 -0.23 8.01
CA SER A 117 -5.61 -1.47 8.06
C SER A 117 -4.64 -1.62 6.88
N TYR A 118 -5.12 -1.31 5.68
CA TYR A 118 -4.29 -1.32 4.46
C TYR A 118 -3.08 -0.38 4.57
N THR A 119 -3.32 0.92 4.82
CA THR A 119 -2.25 1.93 4.87
C THR A 119 -1.30 1.66 6.04
N ALA A 120 -1.82 1.23 7.19
CA ALA A 120 -1.01 0.83 8.33
C ALA A 120 -0.12 -0.39 8.00
N GLY A 121 -0.69 -1.40 7.33
CA GLY A 121 0.06 -2.58 6.88
C GLY A 121 1.15 -2.24 5.86
N ALA A 122 0.87 -1.35 4.91
CA ALA A 122 1.85 -0.87 3.95
C ALA A 122 3.02 -0.14 4.64
N ILE A 123 2.73 0.81 5.53
CA ILE A 123 3.76 1.53 6.28
C ILE A 123 4.57 0.57 7.15
N ALA A 124 3.89 -0.27 7.95
CA ALA A 124 4.53 -1.21 8.86
C ALA A 124 5.47 -2.18 8.13
N SER A 125 5.03 -2.73 7.01
CA SER A 125 5.82 -3.73 6.27
C SER A 125 6.91 -3.11 5.40
N ILE A 126 6.60 -2.05 4.64
CA ILE A 126 7.52 -1.47 3.65
C ILE A 126 8.60 -0.63 4.33
N ALA A 127 8.22 0.19 5.31
CA ALA A 127 9.15 1.11 5.93
C ALA A 127 9.84 0.54 7.17
N TYR A 128 9.14 -0.32 7.92
CA TYR A 128 9.64 -0.83 9.21
C TYR A 128 9.94 -2.33 9.23
N GLY A 129 9.67 -3.05 8.14
CA GLY A 129 9.92 -4.49 8.06
C GLY A 129 9.07 -5.33 9.01
N ILE A 130 7.95 -4.79 9.50
CA ILE A 130 7.03 -5.51 10.38
C ILE A 130 6.16 -6.44 9.53
N PRO A 131 6.10 -7.76 9.80
CA PRO A 131 5.37 -8.71 8.98
C PRO A 131 3.85 -8.61 9.18
N VAL A 132 3.26 -7.60 8.56
CA VAL A 132 1.81 -7.33 8.55
C VAL A 132 1.33 -7.20 7.10
N PRO A 133 0.25 -7.89 6.68
CA PRO A 133 -0.27 -7.79 5.33
C PRO A 133 -0.90 -6.43 5.03
N ALA A 134 -0.72 -5.98 3.79
CA ALA A 134 -1.38 -4.81 3.23
C ALA A 134 -2.30 -5.25 2.09
N VAL A 135 -3.61 -5.28 2.34
CA VAL A 135 -4.59 -5.86 1.42
C VAL A 135 -5.41 -4.78 0.74
N ASP A 136 -5.05 -4.46 -0.51
CA ASP A 136 -5.78 -3.55 -1.40
C ASP A 136 -6.66 -4.33 -2.40
N GLY A 137 -7.31 -3.62 -3.31
CA GLY A 137 -8.13 -4.23 -4.36
C GLY A 137 -7.34 -5.13 -5.33
N ASN A 138 -6.04 -4.88 -5.53
CA ASN A 138 -5.19 -5.74 -6.34
C ASN A 138 -4.90 -7.05 -5.62
N VAL A 139 -4.54 -6.99 -4.36
CA VAL A 139 -4.28 -8.16 -3.51
C VAL A 139 -5.54 -9.01 -3.37
N PHE A 140 -6.71 -8.40 -3.12
CA PHE A 140 -7.98 -9.14 -3.10
C PHE A 140 -8.21 -9.92 -4.38
N ARG A 141 -8.05 -9.28 -5.53
CA ARG A 141 -8.24 -9.92 -6.84
C ARG A 141 -7.27 -11.08 -7.06
N VAL A 142 -6.00 -10.90 -6.70
CA VAL A 142 -4.99 -11.96 -6.81
C VAL A 142 -5.38 -13.14 -5.92
N VAL A 143 -5.65 -12.89 -4.64
CA VAL A 143 -6.00 -13.94 -3.67
C VAL A 143 -7.26 -14.68 -4.09
N THR A 144 -8.35 -13.99 -4.45
CA THR A 144 -9.59 -14.65 -4.89
C THR A 144 -9.39 -15.55 -6.10
N ARG A 145 -8.58 -15.14 -7.06
CA ARG A 145 -8.26 -15.99 -8.23
C ARG A 145 -7.37 -17.17 -7.86
N MET A 146 -6.34 -16.94 -7.05
CA MET A 146 -5.45 -18.01 -6.61
C MET A 146 -6.17 -19.09 -5.79
N THR A 147 -7.19 -18.71 -5.01
CA THR A 147 -7.94 -19.64 -4.14
C THR A 147 -9.30 -20.05 -4.71
N GLU A 148 -9.67 -19.57 -5.89
CA GLU A 148 -11.01 -19.74 -6.51
C GLU A 148 -12.15 -19.39 -5.54
N ASP A 149 -11.91 -18.37 -4.69
CA ASP A 149 -12.88 -17.93 -3.68
C ASP A 149 -13.92 -17.02 -4.31
N SER A 150 -15.18 -17.43 -4.31
CA SER A 150 -16.31 -16.70 -4.88
C SER A 150 -17.04 -15.79 -3.87
N GLU A 151 -16.52 -15.66 -2.66
CA GLU A 151 -17.13 -14.77 -1.67
C GLU A 151 -17.08 -13.30 -2.11
N ASP A 152 -18.05 -12.54 -1.65
CA ASP A 152 -18.16 -11.11 -1.95
C ASP A 152 -17.02 -10.33 -1.24
N ILE A 153 -16.06 -9.84 -2.05
CA ILE A 153 -14.89 -9.08 -1.60
C ILE A 153 -15.23 -7.75 -0.89
N THR A 154 -16.47 -7.26 -1.00
CA THR A 154 -16.90 -6.03 -0.34
C THR A 154 -17.26 -6.25 1.14
N LYS A 155 -17.45 -7.51 1.55
CA LYS A 155 -17.81 -7.84 2.92
C LYS A 155 -16.63 -7.71 3.89
N PRO A 156 -16.82 -7.06 5.05
CA PRO A 156 -15.77 -6.95 6.07
C PRO A 156 -15.23 -8.32 6.56
N ALA A 157 -16.07 -9.35 6.56
CA ALA A 157 -15.69 -10.71 6.93
C ALA A 157 -14.66 -11.29 5.95
N PHE A 158 -14.86 -11.06 4.65
CA PHE A 158 -13.91 -11.49 3.61
C PHE A 158 -12.56 -10.81 3.76
N ARG A 159 -12.55 -9.49 4.01
CA ARG A 159 -11.31 -8.74 4.30
C ARG A 159 -10.53 -9.36 5.44
N LYS A 160 -11.17 -9.60 6.59
CA LYS A 160 -10.54 -10.22 7.76
C LYS A 160 -10.00 -11.63 7.46
N LYS A 161 -10.76 -12.43 6.70
CA LYS A 161 -10.34 -13.76 6.25
C LYS A 161 -9.06 -13.68 5.43
N THR A 162 -9.00 -12.79 4.46
CA THR A 162 -7.84 -12.59 3.59
C THR A 162 -6.63 -12.04 4.36
N GLU A 163 -6.82 -11.02 5.19
CA GLU A 163 -5.76 -10.47 6.04
C GLU A 163 -5.18 -11.55 6.96
N LYS A 164 -6.03 -12.38 7.59
CA LYS A 164 -5.57 -13.50 8.42
C LYS A 164 -4.79 -14.55 7.62
N ALA A 165 -5.28 -14.96 6.46
CA ALA A 165 -4.61 -15.96 5.63
C ALA A 165 -3.23 -15.47 5.15
N LEU A 166 -3.10 -14.19 4.80
CA LEU A 166 -1.82 -13.60 4.42
C LEU A 166 -0.89 -13.39 5.62
N GLN A 167 -1.43 -13.10 6.80
CA GLN A 167 -0.65 -12.97 8.03
C GLN A 167 0.06 -14.28 8.41
N GLU A 168 -0.56 -15.42 8.11
CA GLU A 168 0.01 -16.75 8.40
C GLU A 168 1.20 -17.13 7.50
N ILE A 169 1.34 -16.47 6.34
CA ILE A 169 2.36 -16.82 5.33
C ILE A 169 3.31 -15.68 4.99
N ILE A 170 3.06 -14.46 5.45
CA ILE A 170 3.91 -13.29 5.12
C ILE A 170 5.36 -13.56 5.59
N PRO A 171 6.38 -13.45 4.71
CA PRO A 171 7.76 -13.71 5.09
C PRO A 171 8.27 -12.62 6.05
N VAL A 172 8.96 -13.04 7.11
CA VAL A 172 9.48 -12.13 8.14
C VAL A 172 10.72 -11.36 7.71
N ASP A 173 11.45 -11.87 6.74
CA ASP A 173 12.67 -11.26 6.19
C ASP A 173 12.38 -10.21 5.10
N ARG A 174 11.27 -10.37 4.35
CA ARG A 174 10.90 -9.49 3.23
C ARG A 174 9.41 -9.11 3.20
N PRO A 175 8.80 -8.68 4.32
CA PRO A 175 7.34 -8.45 4.37
C PRO A 175 6.89 -7.29 3.46
N GLY A 176 7.69 -6.23 3.36
CA GLY A 176 7.41 -5.09 2.49
C GLY A 176 7.47 -5.46 1.01
N ASP A 177 8.47 -6.25 0.61
CA ASP A 177 8.59 -6.75 -0.77
C ASP A 177 7.44 -7.68 -1.12
N PHE A 178 7.04 -8.57 -0.21
CA PHE A 178 5.88 -9.45 -0.40
C PHE A 178 4.59 -8.66 -0.66
N ASN A 179 4.28 -7.68 0.18
CA ASN A 179 3.09 -6.84 -0.01
C ASN A 179 3.16 -6.08 -1.34
N GLN A 180 4.29 -5.47 -1.65
CA GLN A 180 4.47 -4.76 -2.92
C GLN A 180 4.40 -5.69 -4.13
N ALA A 181 4.94 -6.92 -4.04
CA ALA A 181 4.89 -7.92 -5.09
C ALA A 181 3.46 -8.37 -5.39
N MET A 182 2.65 -8.61 -4.35
CA MET A 182 1.23 -8.95 -4.51
C MET A 182 0.45 -7.81 -5.19
N MET A 183 0.68 -6.56 -4.79
CA MET A 183 0.07 -5.39 -5.42
C MET A 183 0.52 -5.23 -6.88
N GLU A 184 1.82 -5.39 -7.15
CA GLU A 184 2.41 -5.27 -8.48
C GLU A 184 1.88 -6.35 -9.42
N LEU A 185 1.82 -7.60 -8.96
CA LEU A 185 1.23 -8.72 -9.70
C LEU A 185 -0.21 -8.40 -10.11
N GLY A 186 -1.01 -7.89 -9.18
CA GLY A 186 -2.37 -7.45 -9.46
C GLY A 186 -2.45 -6.30 -10.46
N ALA A 187 -1.51 -5.36 -10.41
CA ALA A 187 -1.52 -4.19 -11.27
C ALA A 187 -1.10 -4.48 -12.72
N VAL A 188 -0.12 -5.41 -12.94
CA VAL A 188 0.50 -5.57 -14.27
C VAL A 188 0.31 -6.95 -14.90
N VAL A 189 -0.02 -7.98 -14.15
CA VAL A 189 -0.22 -9.35 -14.65
C VAL A 189 -1.67 -9.80 -14.45
N CYS A 190 -2.13 -9.87 -13.21
CA CYS A 190 -3.47 -10.30 -12.84
C CYS A 190 -4.45 -9.12 -12.90
N VAL A 191 -4.57 -8.49 -14.07
CA VAL A 191 -5.28 -7.22 -14.28
C VAL A 191 -6.80 -7.35 -14.07
N PRO A 192 -7.50 -6.22 -13.70
CA PRO A 192 -8.94 -6.22 -13.44
C PRO A 192 -9.78 -6.27 -14.73
N ASN A 193 -9.28 -5.70 -15.83
CA ASN A 193 -10.01 -5.54 -17.06
C ASN A 193 -9.31 -6.26 -18.22
N GLY A 194 -10.05 -7.01 -19.01
CA GLY A 194 -9.52 -7.86 -20.08
C GLY A 194 -8.89 -9.16 -19.56
N PRO A 195 -8.26 -9.95 -20.44
CA PRO A 195 -7.63 -11.21 -20.08
C PRO A 195 -6.41 -10.96 -19.17
N ALA A 196 -6.33 -11.68 -18.06
CA ALA A 196 -5.13 -11.71 -17.25
C ALA A 196 -3.97 -12.35 -18.02
N ARG A 197 -2.74 -11.93 -17.74
CA ARG A 197 -1.53 -12.44 -18.43
C ARG A 197 -1.00 -13.69 -17.72
N CYS A 198 -1.82 -14.74 -17.69
CA CYS A 198 -1.53 -15.94 -16.89
C CYS A 198 -0.27 -16.69 -17.33
N GLU A 199 0.04 -16.69 -18.64
CA GLU A 199 1.26 -17.29 -19.19
C GLU A 199 2.56 -16.62 -18.69
N ALA A 200 2.49 -15.33 -18.30
CA ALA A 200 3.61 -14.58 -17.73
C ALA A 200 3.52 -14.48 -16.19
N CYS A 201 2.57 -15.18 -15.57
CA CYS A 201 2.34 -15.10 -14.14
C CYS A 201 3.33 -15.99 -13.37
N PRO A 202 4.15 -15.44 -12.44
CA PRO A 202 5.12 -16.22 -11.68
C PRO A 202 4.50 -17.25 -10.74
N VAL A 203 3.20 -17.11 -10.47
CA VAL A 203 2.46 -17.94 -9.52
C VAL A 203 1.34 -18.74 -10.19
N SER A 204 1.37 -18.90 -11.51
CA SER A 204 0.34 -19.62 -12.27
C SER A 204 0.16 -21.07 -11.81
N GLU A 205 1.24 -21.76 -11.46
CA GLU A 205 1.22 -23.15 -10.98
C GLU A 205 0.48 -23.31 -9.63
N TYR A 206 0.33 -22.23 -8.88
CA TYR A 206 -0.36 -22.19 -7.58
C TYR A 206 -1.76 -21.58 -7.68
N CYS A 207 -2.23 -21.27 -8.89
CA CYS A 207 -3.47 -20.53 -9.12
C CYS A 207 -4.62 -21.47 -9.51
N LEU A 208 -5.65 -21.58 -8.66
CA LEU A 208 -6.80 -22.45 -8.94
C LEU A 208 -7.71 -21.93 -10.08
N ALA A 209 -7.62 -20.63 -10.41
CA ALA A 209 -8.37 -20.03 -11.52
C ALA A 209 -7.64 -20.13 -12.87
N TYR A 210 -6.47 -20.74 -12.95
CA TYR A 210 -5.69 -20.99 -14.17
C TYR A 210 -5.72 -22.46 -14.53
#